data_4a9b799d143d8f716e4f9240d4147818
#
_entry.id   4a9b799d143d8f716e4f9240d4147818
#
_cell.length_a   1.000
_cell.length_b   1.000
_cell.length_c   1.000
_cell.angle_alpha   90.00
_cell.angle_beta   90.00
_cell.angle_gamma   90.00
#
_symmetry.space_group_name_H-M   'P 1'
#
loop_
_entity.id
_entity.type
_entity.pdbx_description
1 polymer ?
#
loop_
_entity_poly.entity_id
_entity_poly.type
_entity_poly.pdbx_seq_one_letter_code
_entity_poly.pdbx_strand_id
1 'polypeptide(L)' 'LLLLLLLLLLLLLLLLLLLLLLLLLLLLLLLLLLLLLLVLLL' A
#
# COMPACT_ATOMS: atom_id res chain seq x y z
N LEU A 1 9.05 12.73 27.42
CA LEU A 1 8.04 13.33 26.52
C LEU A 1 8.51 13.43 25.07
N LEU A 2 9.70 13.91 24.85
CA LEU A 2 10.29 14.04 23.52
C LEU A 2 10.53 12.69 22.86
N LEU A 3 11.02 11.74 23.63
CA LEU A 3 11.26 10.36 23.18
C LEU A 3 9.97 9.65 22.78
N LEU A 4 8.95 9.85 23.60
CA LEU A 4 7.62 9.29 23.36
C LEU A 4 6.98 9.88 22.11
N LEU A 5 7.13 11.16 21.91
CA LEU A 5 6.64 11.86 20.71
C LEU A 5 7.34 11.38 19.45
N LEU A 6 8.63 11.19 19.52
CA LEU A 6 9.47 10.67 18.42
C LEU A 6 9.06 9.25 18.05
N LEU A 7 8.82 8.43 19.06
CA LEU A 7 8.37 7.05 18.90
C LEU A 7 7.00 6.98 18.24
N LEU A 8 6.11 7.85 18.67
CA LEU A 8 4.76 7.98 18.10
C LEU A 8 4.80 8.41 16.64
N LEU A 9 5.67 9.34 16.32
CA LEU A 9 5.89 9.83 14.96
C LEU A 9 6.45 8.74 14.06
N LEU A 10 7.37 7.96 14.58
CA LEU A 10 7.96 6.80 13.88
C LEU A 10 6.91 5.75 13.59
N LEU A 11 6.04 5.48 14.57
CA LEU A 11 4.93 4.53 14.44
C LEU A 11 3.94 4.99 13.38
N LEU A 12 3.64 6.27 13.36
CA LEU A 12 2.75 6.89 12.37
C LEU A 12 3.32 6.78 10.96
N LEU A 13 4.61 7.02 10.83
CA LEU A 13 5.35 6.90 9.56
C LEU A 13 5.33 5.46 9.04
N LEU A 14 5.51 4.51 9.94
CA LEU A 14 5.47 3.07 9.64
C LEU A 14 4.09 2.66 9.16
N LEU A 15 3.06 3.15 9.82
CA LEU A 15 1.66 2.91 9.46
C LEU A 15 1.33 3.47 8.09
N LEU A 16 1.83 4.66 7.79
CA LEU A 16 1.66 5.32 6.49
C LEU A 16 2.34 4.54 5.38
N LEU A 17 3.53 4.03 5.66
CA LEU A 17 4.31 3.18 4.72
C LEU A 17 3.58 1.89 4.42
N LEU A 18 2.99 1.28 5.45
CA LEU A 18 2.19 0.06 5.33
C LEU A 18 0.95 0.29 4.48
N LEU A 19 0.29 1.41 4.68
CA LEU A 19 -0.88 1.82 3.91
C LEU A 19 -0.54 2.03 2.44
N LEU A 20 0.59 2.64 2.17
CA LEU A 20 1.12 2.87 0.82
C LEU A 20 1.42 1.54 0.11
N LEU A 21 2.01 0.61 0.83
CA LEU A 21 2.31 -0.73 0.34
C LEU A 21 1.05 -1.49 -0.02
N LEU A 22 0.03 -1.38 0.83
CA LEU A 22 -1.28 -1.99 0.61
C LEU A 22 -1.96 -1.43 -0.62
N LEU A 23 -1.87 -0.13 -0.81
CA LEU A 23 -2.41 0.58 -1.98
C LEU A 23 -1.71 0.13 -3.26
N LEU A 24 -0.41 -0.03 -3.22
CA LEU A 24 0.41 -0.51 -4.33
C LEU A 24 0.03 -1.94 -4.71
N LEU A 25 -0.19 -2.77 -3.71
CA LEU A 25 -0.62 -4.16 -3.89
C LEU A 25 -1.99 -4.24 -4.55
N LEU A 26 -2.90 -3.38 -4.11
CA LEU A 26 -4.26 -3.27 -4.67
C LEU A 26 -4.22 -2.83 -6.12
N LEU A 27 -3.36 -1.89 -6.45
CA LEU A 27 -3.14 -1.40 -7.81
C LEU A 27 -2.59 -2.48 -8.72
N LEU A 28 -1.66 -3.27 -8.21
CA LEU A 28 -1.07 -4.42 -8.91
C LEU A 28 -2.11 -5.48 -9.20
N LEU A 29 -2.97 -5.75 -8.22
CA LEU A 29 -4.09 -6.70 -8.35
C LEU A 29 -5.08 -6.26 -9.41
N LEU A 30 -5.39 -4.97 -9.43
CA LEU A 30 -6.28 -4.35 -10.42
C LEU A 30 -5.70 -4.45 -11.83
N LEU A 31 -4.41 -4.21 -11.97
CA LEU A 31 -3.68 -4.33 -13.23
C LEU A 31 -3.69 -5.77 -13.75
N LEU A 32 -3.50 -6.72 -12.86
CA LEU A 32 -3.53 -8.15 -13.17
C LEU A 32 -4.91 -8.59 -13.63
N LEU A 33 -5.94 -8.09 -12.98
CA LEU A 33 -7.34 -8.36 -13.33
C LEU A 33 -7.68 -7.79 -14.70
N LEU A 34 -7.19 -6.60 -15.00
CA LEU A 34 -7.37 -5.93 -16.29
C LEU A 34 -6.68 -6.70 -17.42
N LEU A 35 -5.50 -7.21 -17.13
CA LEU A 35 -4.72 -8.04 -18.06
C LEU A 35 -5.43 -9.36 -18.36
N LEU A 36 -6.01 -9.95 -17.33
CA LEU A 36 -6.81 -11.19 -17.44
C LEU A 36 -8.05 -10.96 -18.29
N LEU A 37 -8.70 -9.85 -18.10
CA LEU A 37 -9.88 -9.45 -18.88
C LEU A 37 -9.53 -9.24 -20.34
N LEU A 38 -8.40 -8.65 -20.61
CA LEU A 38 -7.87 -8.43 -21.96
C LEU A 38 -7.56 -9.74 -22.68
N VAL A 39 -6.99 -10.70 -21.98
CA VAL A 39 -6.69 -12.05 -22.48
C VAL A 39 -7.98 -12.82 -22.78
N LEU A 40 -8.99 -12.65 -21.93
CA LEU A 40 -10.30 -13.28 -22.13
C LEU A 40 -11.05 -12.68 -23.31
N LEU A 41 -10.86 -11.40 -23.58
CA LEU A 41 -11.47 -10.72 -24.72
C LEU A 41 -10.80 -11.07 -26.06
N LEU A 42 -9.53 -11.41 -25.99
CA LEU A 42 -8.78 -11.89 -27.17
C LEU A 42 -9.13 -13.35 -27.48
#